data_fed52a6430cc4dbec22c262e4ce97050
#
_entry.id   fed52a6430cc4dbec22c262e4ce97050
#
_cell.length_a   1.000
_cell.length_b   1.000
_cell.length_c   1.000
_cell.angle_alpha   90.00
_cell.angle_beta   90.00
_cell.angle_gamma   90.00
#
_symmetry.space_group_name_H-M   'P 1'
#
loop_
_entity.id
_entity.type
_entity.pdbx_description
1 polymer ?
#
loop_
_entity_poly.entity_id
_entity_poly.type
_entity_poly.pdbx_seq_one_letter_code
_entity_poly.pdbx_strand_id
1 'polypeptide(L)'
;MSKPELPTTRQLVTLAGPSARGYLEMNATWSIEWRRDAAGSPQRQSLTVEAHEEVLAKSTTKRPVFADATLDVIGQTEAFQKQLRFGNTYWRQRIELFNRFFKFGHHGLAIGDANGDGLDDVYVCQNGGLPNRLFIQQEDGTAKEEAAAFGVDLLDLTRSALFVDLDNDGDQDLVLAADTG
;
A
#
# COMPACT_ATOMS: atom_id res chain seq x y z
N MET A 1 49.29 13.23 12.25
CA MET A 1 47.96 13.35 11.65
C MET A 1 46.97 12.69 12.60
N SER A 2 46.11 13.43 13.24
CA SER A 2 45.02 12.87 14.06
C SER A 2 44.07 12.10 13.17
N LYS A 3 43.76 10.85 13.52
CA LYS A 3 42.70 10.09 12.82
C LYS A 3 41.39 10.87 12.97
N PRO A 4 40.60 11.03 11.89
CA PRO A 4 39.32 11.72 11.98
C PRO A 4 38.42 11.02 13.01
N GLU A 5 37.87 11.82 13.90
CA GLU A 5 36.84 11.36 14.83
C GLU A 5 35.66 10.79 14.04
N LEU A 6 35.09 9.66 14.47
CA LEU A 6 33.90 9.12 13.84
C LEU A 6 32.66 9.91 14.25
N PRO A 7 31.70 10.12 13.34
CA PRO A 7 30.56 10.94 13.63
C PRO A 7 29.61 10.26 14.63
N THR A 8 28.87 11.07 15.36
CA THR A 8 27.65 10.63 16.03
C THR A 8 26.56 10.44 14.99
N THR A 9 25.85 9.33 15.04
CA THR A 9 24.71 9.06 14.14
C THR A 9 23.41 9.08 14.91
N ARG A 10 22.39 9.66 14.31
CA ARG A 10 21.02 9.64 14.81
C ARG A 10 20.19 8.67 13.98
N GLN A 11 19.52 7.72 14.64
CA GLN A 11 18.75 6.66 13.99
C GLN A 11 17.33 6.65 14.53
N LEU A 12 16.36 6.54 13.61
CA LEU A 12 14.97 6.25 13.93
C LEU A 12 14.80 4.72 13.91
N VAL A 13 14.25 4.19 14.99
CA VAL A 13 14.09 2.75 15.20
C VAL A 13 12.63 2.46 15.51
N THR A 14 12.02 1.56 14.76
CA THR A 14 10.68 1.01 15.05
C THR A 14 10.80 -0.47 15.31
N LEU A 15 10.27 -0.92 16.44
CA LEU A 15 10.13 -2.32 16.81
C LEU A 15 8.65 -2.61 17.02
N ALA A 16 8.11 -3.61 16.34
CA ALA A 16 6.72 -3.97 16.47
C ALA A 16 6.56 -5.49 16.58
N GLY A 17 5.63 -5.94 17.41
CA GLY A 17 5.38 -7.36 17.57
C GLY A 17 4.42 -7.72 18.70
N PRO A 18 4.06 -9.00 18.80
CA PRO A 18 3.21 -9.49 19.89
C PRO A 18 3.91 -9.41 21.24
N SER A 19 3.17 -9.01 22.25
CA SER A 19 3.61 -8.99 23.65
C SER A 19 2.59 -9.69 24.55
N ALA A 20 2.95 -9.93 25.80
CA ALA A 20 2.03 -10.52 26.80
C ALA A 20 0.80 -9.63 27.08
N ARG A 21 0.85 -8.34 26.72
CA ARG A 21 -0.21 -7.34 26.95
C ARG A 21 -1.02 -6.98 25.71
N GLY A 22 -0.66 -7.50 24.52
CA GLY A 22 -1.24 -7.17 23.22
C GLY A 22 -0.16 -6.98 22.16
N TYR A 23 -0.48 -6.31 21.05
CA TYR A 23 0.51 -5.95 20.05
C TYR A 23 1.17 -4.64 20.44
N LEU A 24 2.50 -4.67 20.54
CA LEU A 24 3.31 -3.53 20.95
C LEU A 24 4.05 -2.97 19.74
N GLU A 25 4.00 -1.67 19.59
CA GLU A 25 4.87 -0.91 18.69
C GLU A 25 5.67 0.08 19.54
N MET A 26 6.98 0.10 19.33
CA MET A 26 7.90 1.04 19.96
C MET A 26 8.61 1.85 18.89
N ASN A 27 8.53 3.17 19.00
CA ASN A 27 9.25 4.11 18.16
C ASN A 27 10.28 4.84 19.01
N ALA A 28 11.52 4.85 18.57
CA ALA A 28 12.61 5.48 19.31
C ALA A 28 13.56 6.23 18.40
N THR A 29 14.17 7.28 18.93
CA THR A 29 15.31 7.96 18.31
C THR A 29 16.56 7.62 19.11
N TRP A 30 17.53 7.01 18.46
CA TRP A 30 18.81 6.64 19.05
C TRP A 30 19.91 7.55 18.55
N SER A 31 20.73 8.06 19.48
CA SER A 31 22.01 8.71 19.19
C SER A 31 23.13 7.74 19.50
N ILE A 32 23.98 7.45 18.51
CA ILE A 32 25.06 6.47 18.63
C ILE A 32 26.39 7.16 18.41
N GLU A 33 27.27 7.10 19.40
CA GLU A 33 28.65 7.52 19.27
C GLU A 33 29.51 6.33 18.81
N TRP A 34 30.39 6.61 17.88
CA TRP A 34 31.27 5.61 17.30
C TRP A 34 32.71 5.88 17.63
N ARG A 35 33.52 4.85 17.78
CA ARG A 35 34.98 4.94 17.82
C ARG A 35 35.58 3.88 16.92
N ARG A 36 36.86 4.03 16.57
CA ARG A 36 37.62 3.00 15.86
C ARG A 36 38.26 2.04 16.85
N ASP A 37 38.23 0.77 16.57
CA ASP A 37 39.03 -0.23 17.28
C ASP A 37 40.51 -0.19 16.86
N ALA A 38 41.32 -1.07 17.41
CA ALA A 38 42.72 -1.19 17.08
C ALA A 38 42.98 -1.54 15.60
N ALA A 39 42.03 -2.22 14.95
CA ALA A 39 42.09 -2.58 13.52
C ALA A 39 41.55 -1.45 12.60
N GLY A 40 41.03 -0.36 13.16
CA GLY A 40 40.50 0.78 12.43
C GLY A 40 39.01 0.65 12.07
N SER A 41 38.35 -0.43 12.48
CA SER A 41 36.92 -0.66 12.24
C SER A 41 36.04 0.16 13.17
N PRO A 42 34.87 0.67 12.69
CA PRO A 42 33.94 1.41 13.54
C PRO A 42 33.30 0.48 14.57
N GLN A 43 33.37 0.89 15.85
CA GLN A 43 32.73 0.21 16.97
C GLN A 43 31.81 1.18 17.70
N ARG A 44 30.64 0.71 18.11
CA ARG A 44 29.72 1.50 18.91
C ARG A 44 30.35 1.74 20.30
N GLN A 45 30.50 3.01 20.67
CA GLN A 45 30.99 3.41 21.96
C GLN A 45 29.84 3.60 22.97
N SER A 46 28.83 4.34 22.59
CA SER A 46 27.65 4.58 23.39
C SER A 46 26.39 4.55 22.54
N LEU A 47 25.24 4.33 23.17
CA LEU A 47 23.92 4.46 22.60
C LEU A 47 23.04 5.19 23.62
N THR A 48 22.47 6.30 23.20
CA THR A 48 21.54 7.09 24.00
C THR A 48 20.18 7.09 23.33
N VAL A 49 19.12 6.80 24.07
CA VAL A 49 17.75 6.94 23.60
C VAL A 49 17.30 8.38 23.87
N GLU A 50 17.15 9.15 22.79
CA GLU A 50 16.74 10.57 22.86
C GLU A 50 15.23 10.73 23.00
N ALA A 51 14.48 9.89 22.31
CA ALA A 51 13.03 9.86 22.34
C ALA A 51 12.53 8.41 22.30
N HIS A 52 11.43 8.17 22.99
CA HIS A 52 10.81 6.85 23.07
C HIS A 52 9.31 7.01 23.16
N GLU A 53 8.58 6.27 22.34
CA GLU A 53 7.13 6.17 22.35
C GLU A 53 6.73 4.69 22.32
N GLU A 54 5.82 4.31 23.18
CA GLU A 54 5.20 2.98 23.19
C GLU A 54 3.72 3.09 22.83
N VAL A 55 3.29 2.36 21.81
CA VAL A 55 1.90 2.19 21.45
C VAL A 55 1.50 0.75 21.71
N LEU A 56 0.59 0.54 22.65
CA LEU A 56 0.07 -0.79 22.97
C LEU A 56 -1.35 -0.93 22.44
N ALA A 57 -1.51 -1.68 21.34
CA ALA A 57 -2.81 -2.07 20.86
C ALA A 57 -3.36 -3.22 21.72
N LYS A 58 -4.26 -2.87 22.65
CA LYS A 58 -5.02 -3.84 23.43
C LYS A 58 -6.28 -4.18 22.64
N SER A 59 -6.33 -5.36 22.06
CA SER A 59 -7.62 -5.89 21.62
C SER A 59 -8.42 -6.30 22.85
N THR A 60 -9.49 -5.59 23.15
CA THR A 60 -10.48 -5.99 24.17
C THR A 60 -11.33 -7.16 23.67
N THR A 61 -11.30 -7.43 22.39
CA THR A 61 -11.88 -8.58 21.72
C THR A 61 -10.73 -9.38 21.11
N LYS A 62 -10.77 -10.69 21.14
CA LYS A 62 -9.77 -11.57 20.49
C LYS A 62 -9.77 -11.46 18.95
N ARG A 63 -10.37 -10.41 18.41
CA ARG A 63 -10.44 -10.16 16.96
C ARG A 63 -9.29 -9.26 16.54
N PRO A 64 -8.65 -9.52 15.39
CA PRO A 64 -7.65 -8.61 14.82
C PRO A 64 -8.30 -7.25 14.52
N VAL A 65 -7.50 -6.18 14.62
CA VAL A 65 -7.95 -4.82 14.26
C VAL A 65 -8.29 -4.72 12.78
N PHE A 66 -7.53 -5.47 11.95
CA PHE A 66 -7.77 -5.61 10.52
C PHE A 66 -7.96 -7.08 10.17
N ALA A 67 -8.86 -7.38 9.29
CA ALA A 67 -9.09 -8.70 8.73
C ALA A 67 -9.17 -8.59 7.20
N ASP A 68 -8.74 -9.64 6.50
CA ASP A 68 -8.96 -9.74 5.06
C ASP A 68 -10.45 -10.01 4.80
N ALA A 69 -11.13 -9.01 4.26
CA ALA A 69 -12.54 -9.05 3.90
C ALA A 69 -12.75 -9.16 2.37
N THR A 70 -11.70 -9.39 1.59
CA THR A 70 -11.76 -9.39 0.12
C THR A 70 -12.87 -10.28 -0.41
N LEU A 71 -13.00 -11.50 0.10
CA LEU A 71 -14.02 -12.44 -0.38
C LEU A 71 -15.42 -12.05 0.06
N ASP A 72 -15.57 -11.42 1.23
CA ASP A 72 -16.88 -10.99 1.74
C ASP A 72 -17.38 -9.76 0.96
N VAL A 73 -16.47 -8.85 0.58
CA VAL A 73 -16.81 -7.59 -0.08
C VAL A 73 -16.99 -7.74 -1.58
N ILE A 74 -16.00 -8.31 -2.28
CA ILE A 74 -15.98 -8.39 -3.75
C ILE A 74 -16.01 -9.82 -4.31
N GLY A 75 -15.92 -10.83 -3.44
CA GLY A 75 -15.75 -12.24 -3.87
C GLY A 75 -16.84 -12.76 -4.79
N GLN A 76 -18.06 -12.22 -4.73
CA GLN A 76 -19.19 -12.62 -5.58
C GLN A 76 -19.25 -11.86 -6.92
N THR A 77 -18.43 -10.83 -7.10
CA THR A 77 -18.40 -10.05 -8.35
C THR A 77 -17.77 -10.85 -9.49
N GLU A 78 -18.27 -10.65 -10.70
CA GLU A 78 -17.71 -11.28 -11.90
C GLU A 78 -16.25 -10.86 -12.10
N ALA A 79 -15.91 -9.60 -11.82
CA ALA A 79 -14.57 -9.05 -11.91
C ALA A 79 -13.60 -9.82 -11.00
N PHE A 80 -13.97 -10.13 -9.77
CA PHE A 80 -13.14 -10.94 -8.89
C PHE A 80 -13.02 -12.37 -9.43
N GLN A 81 -14.13 -13.04 -9.74
CA GLN A 81 -14.17 -14.45 -10.15
C GLN A 81 -13.43 -14.70 -11.48
N LYS A 82 -13.51 -13.78 -12.43
CA LYS A 82 -12.93 -13.96 -13.76
C LYS A 82 -11.57 -13.28 -13.94
N GLN A 83 -11.21 -12.28 -13.09
CA GLN A 83 -10.00 -11.51 -13.28
C GLN A 83 -9.12 -11.44 -12.03
N LEU A 84 -9.57 -10.81 -10.94
CA LEU A 84 -8.68 -10.43 -9.83
C LEU A 84 -8.15 -11.61 -9.02
N ARG A 85 -8.90 -12.71 -8.94
CA ARG A 85 -8.44 -13.93 -8.24
C ARG A 85 -7.24 -14.60 -8.89
N PHE A 86 -6.91 -14.24 -10.12
CA PHE A 86 -5.80 -14.83 -10.86
C PHE A 86 -4.57 -13.93 -10.83
N GLY A 87 -3.44 -14.51 -10.47
CA GLY A 87 -2.16 -13.79 -10.44
C GLY A 87 -1.54 -13.60 -11.83
N ASN A 88 -0.46 -12.83 -11.87
CA ASN A 88 0.26 -12.48 -13.10
C ASN A 88 0.68 -13.68 -13.94
N THR A 89 1.08 -14.80 -13.32
CA THR A 89 1.47 -16.01 -14.05
C THR A 89 0.34 -16.59 -14.90
N TYR A 90 -0.88 -16.50 -14.40
CA TYR A 90 -2.07 -16.97 -15.14
C TYR A 90 -2.33 -16.11 -16.36
N TRP A 91 -2.28 -14.77 -16.23
CA TRP A 91 -2.55 -13.84 -17.31
C TRP A 91 -1.43 -13.79 -18.34
N ARG A 92 -0.18 -13.92 -17.92
CA ARG A 92 1.00 -13.95 -18.79
C ARG A 92 0.91 -15.03 -19.86
N GLN A 93 0.22 -16.12 -19.63
CA GLN A 93 0.03 -17.22 -20.58
C GLN A 93 -1.16 -17.02 -21.52
N ARG A 94 -1.98 -15.97 -21.30
CA ARG A 94 -3.27 -15.79 -21.99
C ARG A 94 -3.39 -14.48 -22.74
N ILE A 95 -2.54 -13.52 -22.45
CA ILE A 95 -2.55 -12.20 -23.10
C ILE A 95 -1.24 -12.04 -23.86
N GLU A 96 -1.32 -12.00 -25.20
CA GLU A 96 -0.10 -11.91 -26.06
C GLU A 96 0.68 -10.61 -25.83
N LEU A 97 0.00 -9.48 -25.67
CA LEU A 97 0.59 -8.17 -25.38
C LEU A 97 1.28 -8.10 -24.02
N PHE A 98 0.92 -8.97 -23.10
CA PHE A 98 1.47 -9.00 -21.76
C PHE A 98 3.00 -9.17 -21.75
N ASN A 99 3.57 -9.90 -22.70
CA ASN A 99 5.00 -10.11 -22.81
C ASN A 99 5.79 -8.90 -23.33
N ARG A 100 5.14 -7.96 -24.01
CA ARG A 100 5.78 -6.74 -24.55
C ARG A 100 5.89 -5.63 -23.52
N PHE A 101 4.93 -5.54 -22.57
CA PHE A 101 4.81 -4.45 -21.60
C PHE A 101 5.12 -4.90 -20.16
N PHE A 102 5.57 -6.14 -19.99
CA PHE A 102 5.84 -6.68 -18.68
C PHE A 102 7.12 -6.08 -18.08
N LYS A 103 6.98 -4.93 -17.47
CA LYS A 103 7.90 -4.50 -16.43
C LYS A 103 7.29 -4.95 -15.12
N PHE A 104 8.02 -5.73 -14.33
CA PHE A 104 7.64 -6.08 -12.97
C PHE A 104 7.22 -4.79 -12.26
N GLY A 105 5.96 -4.58 -12.07
CA GLY A 105 5.41 -3.38 -11.48
C GLY A 105 4.14 -3.74 -10.73
N HIS A 106 4.00 -3.14 -9.57
CA HIS A 106 2.76 -3.21 -8.81
C HIS A 106 1.80 -2.20 -9.44
N HIS A 107 0.57 -2.63 -9.64
CA HIS A 107 -0.50 -1.75 -10.12
C HIS A 107 -1.03 -0.97 -8.94
N GLY A 108 -1.39 0.29 -9.20
CA GLY A 108 -1.93 1.18 -8.20
C GLY A 108 -3.34 0.77 -7.76
N LEU A 109 -3.70 1.30 -6.62
CA LEU A 109 -5.03 1.23 -6.05
C LEU A 109 -5.35 2.63 -5.53
N ALA A 110 -6.54 3.14 -5.82
CA ALA A 110 -7.03 4.40 -5.27
C ALA A 110 -8.29 4.14 -4.45
N ILE A 111 -8.44 4.92 -3.39
CA ILE A 111 -9.63 4.92 -2.53
C ILE A 111 -10.20 6.33 -2.54
N GLY A 112 -11.50 6.46 -2.73
CA GLY A 112 -12.23 7.72 -2.72
C GLY A 112 -13.70 7.51 -3.04
N ASP A 113 -14.50 8.53 -2.83
CA ASP A 113 -15.95 8.53 -3.09
C ASP A 113 -16.20 8.89 -4.56
N ALA A 114 -16.40 7.87 -5.39
CA ALA A 114 -16.53 8.03 -6.85
C ALA A 114 -17.95 8.43 -7.29
N ASN A 115 -18.95 8.23 -6.44
CA ASN A 115 -20.37 8.47 -6.77
C ASN A 115 -21.02 9.54 -5.89
N GLY A 116 -20.32 10.11 -4.91
CA GLY A 116 -20.80 11.16 -4.03
C GLY A 116 -21.76 10.68 -2.93
N ASP A 117 -21.72 9.38 -2.57
CA ASP A 117 -22.62 8.82 -1.55
C ASP A 117 -22.05 8.84 -0.12
N GLY A 118 -20.78 9.28 0.03
CA GLY A 118 -20.07 9.38 1.31
C GLY A 118 -19.42 8.08 1.76
N LEU A 119 -19.41 7.04 0.95
CA LEU A 119 -18.69 5.80 1.17
C LEU A 119 -17.41 5.77 0.32
N ASP A 120 -16.35 5.17 0.84
CA ASP A 120 -15.11 5.03 0.11
C ASP A 120 -15.20 3.88 -0.90
N ASP A 121 -14.99 4.19 -2.17
CA ASP A 121 -14.91 3.26 -3.28
C ASP A 121 -13.47 2.87 -3.59
N VAL A 122 -13.27 1.82 -4.36
CA VAL A 122 -11.93 1.31 -4.69
C VAL A 122 -11.74 1.19 -6.19
N TYR A 123 -10.78 1.93 -6.72
CA TYR A 123 -10.31 1.76 -8.10
C TYR A 123 -9.05 0.91 -8.14
N VAL A 124 -9.04 -0.14 -8.97
CA VAL A 124 -7.95 -1.11 -9.09
C VAL A 124 -7.34 -1.03 -10.48
N CYS A 125 -6.11 -0.53 -10.54
CA CYS A 125 -5.34 -0.49 -11.78
C CYS A 125 -4.92 -1.89 -12.23
N GLN A 126 -4.87 -2.12 -13.53
CA GLN A 126 -4.55 -3.41 -14.12
C GLN A 126 -3.43 -3.34 -15.16
N ASN A 127 -2.90 -4.51 -15.50
CA ASN A 127 -1.98 -4.66 -16.62
C ASN A 127 -2.67 -4.38 -17.95
N GLY A 128 -1.89 -3.91 -18.94
CA GLY A 128 -2.38 -3.74 -20.30
C GLY A 128 -3.05 -5.01 -20.84
N GLY A 129 -4.23 -4.83 -21.44
CA GLY A 129 -5.09 -5.90 -21.92
C GLY A 129 -6.06 -6.48 -20.89
N LEU A 130 -6.00 -6.02 -19.65
CA LEU A 130 -6.99 -6.29 -18.61
C LEU A 130 -7.70 -4.99 -18.24
N PRO A 131 -9.04 -4.95 -18.18
CA PRO A 131 -9.75 -3.75 -17.79
C PRO A 131 -9.47 -3.38 -16.32
N ASN A 132 -9.24 -2.09 -16.08
CA ASN A 132 -9.25 -1.54 -14.73
C ASN A 132 -10.61 -1.78 -14.08
N ARG A 133 -10.67 -1.79 -12.75
CA ARG A 133 -11.91 -2.09 -12.02
C ARG A 133 -12.24 -0.98 -11.04
N LEU A 134 -13.51 -0.63 -10.97
CA LEU A 134 -14.07 0.29 -9.98
C LEU A 134 -15.10 -0.46 -9.16
N PHE A 135 -14.89 -0.54 -7.87
CA PHE A 135 -15.79 -1.17 -6.91
C PHE A 135 -16.48 -0.09 -6.09
N ILE A 136 -17.77 0.06 -6.31
CA ILE A 136 -18.65 0.99 -5.58
C ILE A 136 -19.15 0.30 -4.31
N GLN A 137 -18.76 0.83 -3.16
CA GLN A 137 -19.16 0.31 -1.86
C GLN A 137 -20.67 0.48 -1.65
N GLN A 138 -21.27 -0.50 -0.99
CA GLN A 138 -22.70 -0.49 -0.67
C GLN A 138 -22.89 -0.37 0.84
N GLU A 139 -24.03 0.16 1.28
CA GLU A 139 -24.36 0.32 2.70
C GLU A 139 -24.32 -1.01 3.50
N ASP A 140 -24.51 -2.15 2.84
CA ASP A 140 -24.43 -3.48 3.46
C ASP A 140 -22.97 -4.01 3.63
N GLY A 141 -21.99 -3.20 3.21
CA GLY A 141 -20.57 -3.54 3.29
C GLY A 141 -20.06 -4.42 2.13
N THR A 142 -20.89 -4.74 1.16
CA THR A 142 -20.46 -5.35 -0.11
C THR A 142 -20.03 -4.27 -1.12
N ALA A 143 -19.51 -4.67 -2.28
CA ALA A 143 -19.24 -3.73 -3.36
C ALA A 143 -19.71 -4.26 -4.71
N LYS A 144 -20.14 -3.36 -5.60
CA LYS A 144 -20.50 -3.63 -6.99
C LYS A 144 -19.39 -3.15 -7.92
N GLU A 145 -19.09 -3.95 -8.92
CA GLU A 145 -18.13 -3.52 -9.95
C GLU A 145 -18.86 -2.74 -11.04
N GLU A 146 -18.47 -1.49 -11.24
CA GLU A 146 -19.16 -0.55 -12.12
C GLU A 146 -18.20 0.25 -13.04
N ALA A 147 -16.94 -0.21 -13.24
CA ALA A 147 -15.96 0.51 -14.05
C ALA A 147 -16.48 0.84 -15.47
N ALA A 148 -17.18 -0.09 -16.12
CA ALA A 148 -17.74 0.14 -17.43
C ALA A 148 -18.89 1.17 -17.43
N ALA A 149 -19.67 1.23 -16.36
CA ALA A 149 -20.76 2.20 -16.24
C ALA A 149 -20.22 3.63 -16.08
N PHE A 150 -19.08 3.75 -15.39
CA PHE A 150 -18.35 5.04 -15.22
C PHE A 150 -17.39 5.35 -16.39
N GLY A 151 -17.21 4.43 -17.35
CA GLY A 151 -16.31 4.62 -18.49
C GLY A 151 -14.83 4.60 -18.13
N VAL A 152 -14.47 3.92 -17.02
CA VAL A 152 -13.10 3.87 -16.47
C VAL A 152 -12.50 2.46 -16.53
N ASP A 153 -13.09 1.54 -17.28
CA ASP A 153 -12.61 0.16 -17.51
C ASP A 153 -11.50 0.09 -18.58
N LEU A 154 -10.55 1.01 -18.51
CA LEU A 154 -9.48 1.15 -19.49
C LEU A 154 -8.62 -0.11 -19.58
N LEU A 155 -8.20 -0.43 -20.81
CA LEU A 155 -7.36 -1.60 -21.11
C LEU A 155 -5.86 -1.27 -21.17
N ASP A 156 -5.50 -0.01 -20.96
CA ASP A 156 -4.11 0.45 -20.95
C ASP A 156 -3.38 -0.05 -19.69
N LEU A 157 -2.05 -0.13 -19.78
CA LEU A 157 -1.24 -0.43 -18.63
C LEU A 157 -1.31 0.73 -17.64
N THR A 158 -2.20 0.63 -16.67
CA THR A 158 -2.40 1.66 -15.65
C THR A 158 -1.53 1.38 -14.42
N ARG A 159 -0.66 2.32 -14.06
CA ARG A 159 0.31 2.15 -12.98
C ARG A 159 -0.17 2.69 -11.65
N SER A 160 -0.85 3.81 -11.67
CA SER A 160 -1.40 4.41 -10.46
C SER A 160 -2.67 5.17 -10.75
N ALA A 161 -3.46 5.36 -9.71
CA ALA A 161 -4.69 6.12 -9.70
C ALA A 161 -4.74 7.00 -8.47
N LEU A 162 -5.48 8.10 -8.52
CA LEU A 162 -5.74 9.01 -7.42
C LEU A 162 -7.13 9.61 -7.59
N PHE A 163 -7.93 9.58 -6.52
CA PHE A 163 -9.13 10.41 -6.42
C PHE A 163 -8.77 11.76 -5.82
N VAL A 164 -9.18 12.83 -6.47
CA VAL A 164 -8.92 14.22 -6.07
C VAL A 164 -9.91 15.16 -6.75
N ASP A 165 -10.38 16.16 -6.05
CA ASP A 165 -11.17 17.25 -6.61
C ASP A 165 -10.22 18.22 -7.33
N LEU A 166 -10.16 18.15 -8.67
CA LEU A 166 -9.23 18.94 -9.49
C LEU A 166 -9.75 20.33 -9.83
N ASP A 167 -11.06 20.47 -10.01
CA ASP A 167 -11.68 21.72 -10.41
C ASP A 167 -12.41 22.43 -9.28
N ASN A 168 -12.37 21.84 -8.09
CA ASN A 168 -12.93 22.36 -6.86
C ASN A 168 -14.46 22.55 -6.92
N ASP A 169 -15.13 21.58 -7.55
CA ASP A 169 -16.61 21.53 -7.62
C ASP A 169 -17.24 20.71 -6.48
N GLY A 170 -16.44 20.03 -5.69
CA GLY A 170 -16.83 19.23 -4.54
C GLY A 170 -16.94 17.73 -4.80
N ASP A 171 -16.81 17.31 -6.06
CA ASP A 171 -16.79 15.90 -6.45
C ASP A 171 -15.34 15.41 -6.64
N GLN A 172 -15.10 14.11 -6.53
CA GLN A 172 -13.76 13.56 -6.71
C GLN A 172 -13.55 13.09 -8.16
N ASP A 173 -12.56 13.69 -8.82
CA ASP A 173 -12.07 13.25 -10.11
C ASP A 173 -11.12 12.07 -9.99
N LEU A 174 -11.06 11.23 -11.02
CA LEU A 174 -10.11 10.12 -11.10
C LEU A 174 -8.93 10.45 -12.01
N VAL A 175 -7.75 10.61 -11.42
CA VAL A 175 -6.49 10.84 -12.17
C VAL A 175 -5.77 9.51 -12.34
N LEU A 176 -5.40 9.18 -13.56
CA LEU A 176 -4.73 7.94 -13.92
C LEU A 176 -3.35 8.22 -14.54
N ALA A 177 -2.35 7.45 -14.12
CA ALA A 177 -1.06 7.36 -14.78
C ALA A 177 -0.98 6.03 -15.56
N ALA A 178 -1.10 6.12 -16.88
CA ALA A 178 -1.06 4.97 -17.78
C ALA A 178 0.10 5.07 -18.76
N ASP A 179 0.70 3.91 -19.11
CA ASP A 179 1.61 3.80 -20.24
C ASP A 179 0.77 3.58 -21.52
N THR A 180 0.66 4.61 -22.32
CA THR A 180 0.13 4.49 -23.69
C THR A 180 1.28 4.07 -24.58
N GLY A 181 1.35 2.80 -24.93
CA GLY A 181 2.42 2.22 -25.76
C GLY A 181 2.48 2.74 -27.20
#